data_c0e26c54c8b6b2a6bca2196864f96ecd
#
_entry.id   c0e26c54c8b6b2a6bca2196864f96ecd
#
_cell.length_a   1.000
_cell.length_b   1.000
_cell.length_c   1.000
_cell.angle_alpha   90.00
_cell.angle_beta   90.00
_cell.angle_gamma   90.00
#
_symmetry.space_group_name_H-M   'P 1'
#
loop_
_entity.id
_entity.type
_entity.pdbx_description
1 polymer ?
#
loop_
_entity_poly.entity_id
_entity_poly.type
_entity_poly.pdbx_seq_one_letter_code
_entity_poly.pdbx_strand_id
1 'polypeptide(L)'
;MNKKLFLAAALICAALTSVSLLPRANADAADEIKRLAALMDWKPGTIVADIGAGDGRYAFAAAQLVGSSGKVFATEIDREKLANLRSQVTKRHLTNVVVLDSKEADTNLPAECCDAIFLRRVYHHLTKPVQFDQALVRSLKSGGQLAIIEFPPRSGLEPVEGVPANRGGHGIPQKIVIEELTSAGLQLTKTLNDWPADDYCVLFLKK
;
A
#
# COMPACT_ATOMS: atom_id res chain seq x y z
N MET A 1 76.55 4.91 22.87
CA MET A 1 75.92 5.09 21.52
C MET A 1 74.55 4.46 21.55
N ASN A 2 73.51 5.23 22.00
CA ASN A 2 72.11 4.71 22.22
C ASN A 2 71.25 5.15 21.06
N LYS A 3 70.78 4.21 20.24
CA LYS A 3 69.76 4.46 19.23
C LYS A 3 68.37 4.30 19.86
N LYS A 4 67.63 5.43 20.02
CA LYS A 4 66.21 5.42 20.39
C LYS A 4 65.39 5.07 19.17
N LEU A 5 64.65 3.96 19.26
CA LEU A 5 63.65 3.52 18.27
C LEU A 5 62.32 4.23 18.60
N PHE A 6 61.86 5.08 17.70
CA PHE A 6 60.51 5.66 17.79
C PHE A 6 59.51 4.70 17.12
N LEU A 7 58.62 4.13 17.92
CA LEU A 7 57.48 3.37 17.42
C LEU A 7 56.31 4.37 17.20
N ALA A 8 55.95 4.60 15.94
CA ALA A 8 54.76 5.35 15.58
C ALA A 8 53.56 4.38 15.58
N ALA A 9 52.69 4.52 16.56
CA ALA A 9 51.41 3.80 16.59
C ALA A 9 50.42 4.52 15.67
N ALA A 10 50.07 3.89 14.51
CA ALA A 10 48.99 4.36 13.66
C ALA A 10 47.65 3.90 14.24
N LEU A 11 46.85 4.85 14.78
CA LEU A 11 45.48 4.62 15.13
C LEU A 11 44.64 4.53 13.85
N ILE A 12 44.24 3.32 13.47
CA ILE A 12 43.22 3.08 12.43
C ILE A 12 41.86 3.30 13.08
N CYS A 13 41.25 4.45 12.83
CA CYS A 13 39.90 4.76 13.23
C CYS A 13 38.92 4.00 12.25
N ALA A 14 38.52 2.80 12.61
CA ALA A 14 37.48 2.08 11.85
C ALA A 14 36.12 2.74 12.11
N ALA A 15 35.68 3.57 11.17
CA ALA A 15 34.31 4.05 11.15
C ALA A 15 33.37 2.89 10.88
N LEU A 16 32.78 2.33 11.94
CA LEU A 16 31.66 1.39 11.86
C LEU A 16 30.44 2.12 11.32
N THR A 17 30.23 2.10 10.02
CA THR A 17 28.95 2.46 9.42
C THR A 17 27.93 1.39 9.82
N SER A 18 27.11 1.69 10.82
CA SER A 18 25.95 0.88 11.18
C SER A 18 24.96 0.92 10.03
N VAL A 19 25.02 -0.08 9.14
CA VAL A 19 23.95 -0.33 8.19
C VAL A 19 22.77 -0.82 9.00
N SER A 20 21.79 0.05 9.18
CA SER A 20 20.51 -0.28 9.82
C SER A 20 19.76 -1.21 8.86
N LEU A 21 19.86 -2.52 9.08
CA LEU A 21 19.06 -3.52 8.37
C LEU A 21 17.60 -3.32 8.79
N LEU A 22 16.81 -2.73 7.91
CA LEU A 22 15.35 -2.71 8.06
C LEU A 22 14.83 -4.15 8.18
N PRO A 23 13.83 -4.43 9.02
CA PRO A 23 13.18 -5.72 9.05
C PRO A 23 12.73 -6.12 7.64
N ARG A 24 12.93 -7.36 7.24
CA ARG A 24 12.66 -7.88 5.88
C ARG A 24 11.26 -7.51 5.37
N ALA A 25 10.24 -7.61 6.21
CA ALA A 25 8.87 -7.25 5.85
C ALA A 25 8.70 -5.76 5.44
N ASN A 26 9.48 -4.85 6.02
CA ASN A 26 9.45 -3.43 5.64
C ASN A 26 10.25 -3.18 4.35
N ALA A 27 11.30 -3.94 4.11
CA ALA A 27 12.04 -3.87 2.85
C ALA A 27 11.17 -4.36 1.69
N ASP A 28 10.46 -5.48 1.86
CA ASP A 28 9.54 -6.03 0.87
C ASP A 28 8.42 -5.04 0.54
N ALA A 29 7.81 -4.39 1.55
CA ALA A 29 6.79 -3.37 1.35
C ALA A 29 7.32 -2.13 0.60
N ALA A 30 8.54 -1.68 0.93
CA ALA A 30 9.15 -0.55 0.25
C ALA A 30 9.42 -0.82 -1.23
N ASP A 31 9.83 -2.05 -1.57
CA ASP A 31 10.10 -2.42 -2.96
C ASP A 31 8.80 -2.61 -3.76
N GLU A 32 7.77 -3.21 -3.16
CA GLU A 32 6.44 -3.28 -3.78
C GLU A 32 5.88 -1.88 -4.05
N ILE A 33 5.99 -0.95 -3.10
CA ILE A 33 5.51 0.43 -3.26
C ILE A 33 6.33 1.21 -4.30
N LYS A 34 7.63 1.02 -4.39
CA LYS A 34 8.45 1.61 -5.47
C LYS A 34 7.99 1.11 -6.84
N ARG A 35 7.73 -0.20 -6.98
CA ARG A 35 7.20 -0.78 -8.22
C ARG A 35 5.85 -0.19 -8.57
N LEU A 36 4.95 -0.07 -7.59
CA LEU A 36 3.62 0.51 -7.78
C LEU A 36 3.70 1.99 -8.17
N ALA A 37 4.54 2.76 -7.48
CA ALA A 37 4.78 4.18 -7.78
C ALA A 37 5.30 4.39 -9.22
N ALA A 38 6.21 3.53 -9.68
CA ALA A 38 6.71 3.58 -11.06
C ALA A 38 5.61 3.23 -12.08
N LEU A 39 4.73 2.27 -11.77
CA LEU A 39 3.62 1.88 -12.65
C LEU A 39 2.52 2.95 -12.75
N MET A 40 2.31 3.71 -11.68
CA MET A 40 1.27 4.73 -11.55
C MET A 40 1.83 6.16 -11.64
N ASP A 41 3.10 6.32 -12.03
CA ASP A 41 3.81 7.61 -12.21
C ASP A 41 3.72 8.55 -10.99
N TRP A 42 3.89 8.02 -9.77
CA TRP A 42 3.88 8.85 -8.57
C TRP A 42 5.09 9.78 -8.53
N LYS A 43 4.85 11.01 -8.08
CA LYS A 43 5.86 12.08 -7.95
C LYS A 43 5.77 12.71 -6.56
N PRO A 44 6.79 13.46 -6.14
CA PRO A 44 6.64 14.34 -5.00
C PRO A 44 5.40 15.24 -5.17
N GLY A 45 4.52 15.25 -4.18
CA GLY A 45 3.24 15.95 -4.24
C GLY A 45 2.03 15.09 -4.60
N THR A 46 2.20 13.85 -5.07
CA THR A 46 1.10 12.91 -5.34
C THR A 46 0.28 12.65 -4.08
N ILE A 47 -1.04 12.60 -4.21
CA ILE A 47 -1.97 12.21 -3.14
C ILE A 47 -2.39 10.76 -3.36
N VAL A 48 -2.04 9.90 -2.41
CA VAL A 48 -2.24 8.45 -2.49
C VAL A 48 -3.17 7.98 -1.38
N ALA A 49 -3.95 6.94 -1.62
CA ALA A 49 -4.67 6.23 -0.56
C ALA A 49 -4.28 4.75 -0.49
N ASP A 50 -3.98 4.28 0.72
CA ASP A 50 -3.81 2.87 1.10
C ASP A 50 -5.08 2.40 1.78
N ILE A 51 -5.85 1.53 1.11
CA ILE A 51 -7.12 1.02 1.63
C ILE A 51 -6.89 -0.30 2.37
N GLY A 52 -7.30 -0.35 3.64
CA GLY A 52 -7.01 -1.47 4.52
C GLY A 52 -5.54 -1.52 4.92
N ALA A 53 -5.00 -0.38 5.34
CA ALA A 53 -3.57 -0.17 5.57
C ALA A 53 -2.94 -1.08 6.66
N GLY A 54 -3.75 -1.73 7.49
CA GLY A 54 -3.30 -2.70 8.48
C GLY A 54 -2.28 -2.12 9.47
N ASP A 55 -1.03 -2.60 9.42
CA ASP A 55 0.08 -2.11 10.24
C ASP A 55 0.76 -0.83 9.69
N GLY A 56 0.33 -0.35 8.54
CA GLY A 56 0.79 0.90 7.93
C GLY A 56 2.07 0.81 7.12
N ARG A 57 2.69 -0.38 6.99
CA ARG A 57 4.01 -0.50 6.32
C ARG A 57 3.99 0.03 4.89
N TYR A 58 2.91 -0.20 4.14
CA TYR A 58 2.74 0.29 2.76
C TYR A 58 2.45 1.78 2.73
N ALA A 59 1.54 2.27 3.59
CA ALA A 59 1.24 3.70 3.73
C ALA A 59 2.49 4.51 4.11
N PHE A 60 3.33 4.00 5.02
CA PHE A 60 4.56 4.70 5.43
C PHE A 60 5.62 4.71 4.33
N ALA A 61 5.74 3.62 3.55
CA ALA A 61 6.61 3.58 2.38
C ALA A 61 6.12 4.55 1.30
N ALA A 62 4.82 4.62 1.04
CA ALA A 62 4.22 5.58 0.12
C ALA A 62 4.47 7.03 0.57
N ALA A 63 4.33 7.32 1.88
CA ALA A 63 4.55 8.65 2.43
C ALA A 63 5.98 9.17 2.20
N GLN A 64 6.98 8.28 2.22
CA GLN A 64 8.36 8.63 1.89
C GLN A 64 8.53 9.01 0.41
N LEU A 65 7.87 8.28 -0.50
CA LEU A 65 7.99 8.52 -1.94
C LEU A 65 7.28 9.80 -2.39
N VAL A 66 6.08 10.07 -1.87
CA VAL A 66 5.33 11.28 -2.22
C VAL A 66 5.88 12.53 -1.54
N GLY A 67 6.72 12.38 -0.53
CA GLY A 67 7.39 13.46 0.18
C GLY A 67 6.44 14.38 0.97
N SER A 68 7.00 15.45 1.56
CA SER A 68 6.26 16.38 2.42
C SER A 68 5.20 17.22 1.68
N SER A 69 5.32 17.37 0.36
CA SER A 69 4.33 18.05 -0.48
C SER A 69 3.17 17.15 -0.90
N GLY A 70 3.33 15.82 -0.79
CA GLY A 70 2.29 14.84 -1.04
C GLY A 70 1.50 14.50 0.22
N LYS A 71 0.55 13.58 0.07
CA LYS A 71 -0.28 13.09 1.17
C LYS A 71 -0.60 11.62 0.98
N VAL A 72 -0.66 10.87 2.09
CA VAL A 72 -1.16 9.50 2.10
C VAL A 72 -2.36 9.42 3.03
N PHE A 73 -3.49 8.98 2.49
CA PHE A 73 -4.62 8.54 3.29
C PHE A 73 -4.45 7.05 3.58
N ALA A 74 -4.41 6.66 4.85
CA ALA A 74 -4.36 5.29 5.29
C ALA A 74 -5.69 4.92 5.93
N THR A 75 -6.48 4.05 5.30
CA THR A 75 -7.79 3.68 5.81
C THR A 75 -7.75 2.28 6.44
N GLU A 76 -8.51 2.08 7.50
CA GLU A 76 -8.62 0.79 8.18
C GLU A 76 -10.02 0.69 8.83
N ILE A 77 -10.59 -0.53 8.86
CA ILE A 77 -11.91 -0.80 9.46
C ILE A 77 -11.78 -1.40 10.87
N ASP A 78 -10.70 -2.13 11.11
CA ASP A 78 -10.41 -2.75 12.40
C ASP A 78 -9.97 -1.69 13.42
N ARG A 79 -10.66 -1.60 14.54
CA ARG A 79 -10.43 -0.55 15.55
C ARG A 79 -9.06 -0.65 16.22
N GLU A 80 -8.55 -1.86 16.45
CA GLU A 80 -7.25 -2.05 17.10
C GLU A 80 -6.13 -1.67 16.14
N LYS A 81 -6.21 -2.12 14.88
CA LYS A 81 -5.27 -1.72 13.82
C LYS A 81 -5.31 -0.22 13.59
N LEU A 82 -6.50 0.39 13.57
CA LEU A 82 -6.69 1.83 13.42
C LEU A 82 -6.01 2.62 14.55
N ALA A 83 -6.16 2.19 15.80
CA ALA A 83 -5.51 2.80 16.96
C ALA A 83 -3.98 2.66 16.87
N ASN A 84 -3.48 1.47 16.50
CA ASN A 84 -2.05 1.23 16.30
C ASN A 84 -1.50 2.10 15.16
N LEU A 85 -2.20 2.19 14.03
CA LEU A 85 -1.81 2.99 12.88
C LEU A 85 -1.66 4.48 13.26
N ARG A 86 -2.62 5.05 13.99
CA ARG A 86 -2.55 6.42 14.53
C ARG A 86 -1.33 6.61 15.46
N SER A 87 -1.10 5.64 16.35
CA SER A 87 0.07 5.65 17.25
C SER A 87 1.40 5.64 16.47
N GLN A 88 1.50 4.80 15.43
CA GLN A 88 2.70 4.71 14.59
C GLN A 88 2.95 6.00 13.80
N VAL A 89 1.90 6.62 13.24
CA VAL A 89 1.99 7.92 12.55
C VAL A 89 2.54 8.99 13.48
N THR A 90 2.02 9.07 14.71
CA THR A 90 2.50 10.02 15.74
C THR A 90 3.95 9.76 16.14
N LYS A 91 4.30 8.50 16.48
CA LYS A 91 5.65 8.11 16.90
C LYS A 91 6.72 8.35 15.83
N ARG A 92 6.35 8.23 14.57
CA ARG A 92 7.25 8.43 13.41
C ARG A 92 7.25 9.88 12.91
N HIS A 93 6.47 10.77 13.52
CA HIS A 93 6.31 12.16 13.10
C HIS A 93 5.93 12.32 11.62
N LEU A 94 5.04 11.43 11.11
CA LEU A 94 4.60 11.45 9.72
C LEU A 94 3.50 12.50 9.52
N THR A 95 3.89 13.70 9.13
CA THR A 95 2.98 14.85 8.96
C THR A 95 2.14 14.78 7.68
N ASN A 96 2.54 13.94 6.74
CA ASN A 96 1.87 13.73 5.45
C ASN A 96 1.00 12.47 5.40
N VAL A 97 0.76 11.78 6.52
CA VAL A 97 -0.14 10.62 6.61
C VAL A 97 -1.39 10.98 7.40
N VAL A 98 -2.55 10.74 6.81
CA VAL A 98 -3.88 10.94 7.44
C VAL A 98 -4.55 9.58 7.61
N VAL A 99 -4.88 9.22 8.85
CA VAL A 99 -5.53 7.94 9.17
C VAL A 99 -7.04 8.12 9.25
N LEU A 100 -7.77 7.35 8.45
CA LEU A 100 -9.23 7.40 8.37
C LEU A 100 -9.85 6.05 8.75
N ASP A 101 -10.99 6.10 9.39
CA ASP A 101 -11.84 4.95 9.71
C ASP A 101 -12.70 4.62 8.48
N SER A 102 -12.44 3.50 7.80
CA SER A 102 -13.26 3.03 6.68
C SER A 102 -14.47 2.23 7.16
N LYS A 103 -15.42 1.96 6.25
CA LYS A 103 -16.63 1.18 6.50
C LYS A 103 -16.76 0.06 5.49
N GLU A 104 -17.65 -0.91 5.75
CA GLU A 104 -17.91 -2.02 4.84
C GLU A 104 -18.32 -1.60 3.42
N ALA A 105 -18.97 -0.46 3.27
CA ALA A 105 -19.49 0.04 2.00
C ALA A 105 -18.86 1.37 1.56
N ASP A 106 -17.91 1.92 2.32
CA ASP A 106 -17.33 3.24 2.03
C ASP A 106 -15.89 3.35 2.54
N THR A 107 -15.04 3.93 1.73
CA THR A 107 -13.65 4.23 2.08
C THR A 107 -13.51 5.36 3.09
N ASN A 108 -14.54 6.18 3.27
CA ASN A 108 -14.52 7.48 3.97
C ASN A 108 -13.47 8.48 3.46
N LEU A 109 -12.93 8.26 2.28
CA LEU A 109 -12.09 9.24 1.61
C LEU A 109 -12.95 10.41 1.10
N PRO A 110 -12.40 11.65 1.08
CA PRO A 110 -13.05 12.76 0.39
C PRO A 110 -13.26 12.46 -1.10
N ALA A 111 -14.28 13.05 -1.70
CA ALA A 111 -14.48 12.96 -3.13
C ALA A 111 -13.31 13.62 -3.89
N GLU A 112 -12.89 13.01 -5.00
CA GLU A 112 -11.85 13.53 -5.90
C GLU A 112 -10.55 13.94 -5.18
N CYS A 113 -10.22 13.23 -4.09
CA CYS A 113 -9.04 13.55 -3.30
C CYS A 113 -7.74 12.98 -3.88
N CYS A 114 -7.82 11.84 -4.54
CA CYS A 114 -6.67 10.98 -4.74
C CYS A 114 -6.25 10.90 -6.21
N ASP A 115 -4.93 11.09 -6.45
CA ASP A 115 -4.29 10.82 -7.73
C ASP A 115 -4.12 9.31 -7.94
N ALA A 116 -3.92 8.58 -6.84
CA ALA A 116 -3.76 7.14 -6.82
C ALA A 116 -4.41 6.50 -5.60
N ILE A 117 -5.02 5.33 -5.79
CA ILE A 117 -5.54 4.48 -4.71
C ILE A 117 -4.98 3.07 -4.92
N PHE A 118 -4.61 2.38 -3.86
CA PHE A 118 -4.27 0.97 -3.94
C PHE A 118 -4.87 0.16 -2.79
N LEU A 119 -5.17 -1.10 -3.09
CA LEU A 119 -5.59 -2.13 -2.15
C LEU A 119 -4.63 -3.32 -2.28
N ARG A 120 -4.09 -3.80 -1.16
CA ARG A 120 -3.22 -4.97 -1.16
C ARG A 120 -3.78 -6.05 -0.25
N ARG A 121 -4.30 -7.13 -0.87
CA ARG A 121 -4.95 -8.26 -0.18
C ARG A 121 -6.11 -7.82 0.72
N VAL A 122 -6.93 -6.90 0.23
CA VAL A 122 -8.10 -6.33 0.91
C VAL A 122 -9.36 -6.54 0.11
N TYR A 123 -9.27 -6.49 -1.23
CA TYR A 123 -10.44 -6.47 -2.09
C TYR A 123 -11.28 -7.76 -1.98
N HIS A 124 -10.66 -8.91 -1.72
CA HIS A 124 -11.36 -10.17 -1.49
C HIS A 124 -12.16 -10.21 -0.16
N HIS A 125 -11.95 -9.26 0.75
CA HIS A 125 -12.72 -9.13 1.99
C HIS A 125 -13.99 -8.27 1.85
N LEU A 126 -14.24 -7.65 0.70
CA LEU A 126 -15.38 -6.75 0.54
C LEU A 126 -16.71 -7.50 0.59
N THR A 127 -17.52 -7.20 1.60
CA THR A 127 -18.88 -7.76 1.78
C THR A 127 -19.92 -7.02 0.93
N LYS A 128 -19.65 -5.75 0.57
CA LYS A 128 -20.49 -4.87 -0.24
C LYS A 128 -19.72 -4.28 -1.43
N PRO A 129 -19.22 -5.12 -2.36
CA PRO A 129 -18.29 -4.68 -3.39
C PRO A 129 -18.86 -3.54 -4.25
N VAL A 130 -20.10 -3.61 -4.69
CA VAL A 130 -20.71 -2.60 -5.58
C VAL A 130 -20.67 -1.20 -4.95
N GLN A 131 -21.05 -1.06 -3.68
CA GLN A 131 -21.03 0.22 -2.99
C GLN A 131 -19.59 0.70 -2.73
N PHE A 132 -18.71 -0.23 -2.38
CA PHE A 132 -17.31 0.10 -2.10
C PHE A 132 -16.58 0.55 -3.37
N ASP A 133 -16.82 -0.09 -4.51
CA ASP A 133 -16.27 0.28 -5.82
C ASP A 133 -16.72 1.70 -6.23
N GLN A 134 -18.00 2.01 -6.01
CA GLN A 134 -18.50 3.37 -6.23
C GLN A 134 -17.80 4.40 -5.32
N ALA A 135 -17.48 4.03 -4.07
CA ALA A 135 -16.72 4.89 -3.16
C ALA A 135 -15.28 5.07 -3.62
N LEU A 136 -14.62 4.03 -4.16
CA LEU A 136 -13.29 4.13 -4.78
C LEU A 136 -13.31 5.09 -5.96
N VAL A 137 -14.27 4.91 -6.88
CA VAL A 137 -14.43 5.78 -8.07
C VAL A 137 -14.70 7.22 -7.67
N ARG A 138 -15.57 7.46 -6.68
CA ARG A 138 -15.86 8.80 -6.17
C ARG A 138 -14.62 9.49 -5.63
N SER A 139 -13.74 8.75 -4.97
CA SER A 139 -12.55 9.29 -4.29
C SER A 139 -11.38 9.57 -5.23
N LEU A 140 -11.33 8.93 -6.40
CA LEU A 140 -10.35 9.22 -7.44
C LEU A 140 -10.65 10.55 -8.14
N LYS A 141 -9.62 11.33 -8.43
CA LYS A 141 -9.67 12.45 -9.39
C LYS A 141 -9.92 11.93 -10.81
N SER A 142 -10.38 12.77 -11.73
CA SER A 142 -10.30 12.46 -13.16
C SER A 142 -8.84 12.25 -13.56
N GLY A 143 -8.54 11.19 -14.30
CA GLY A 143 -7.17 10.75 -14.57
C GLY A 143 -6.49 10.02 -13.41
N GLY A 144 -7.15 9.87 -12.27
CA GLY A 144 -6.63 9.12 -11.14
C GLY A 144 -6.61 7.60 -11.39
N GLN A 145 -5.68 6.90 -10.75
CA GLN A 145 -5.43 5.49 -10.99
C GLN A 145 -5.75 4.64 -9.76
N LEU A 146 -6.25 3.42 -10.00
CA LEU A 146 -6.50 2.42 -8.96
C LEU A 146 -5.66 1.18 -9.23
N ALA A 147 -5.01 0.65 -8.18
CA ALA A 147 -4.32 -0.63 -8.22
C ALA A 147 -4.96 -1.61 -7.24
N ILE A 148 -5.27 -2.82 -7.72
CA ILE A 148 -5.69 -3.94 -6.90
C ILE A 148 -4.59 -5.01 -6.93
N ILE A 149 -4.01 -5.28 -5.78
CA ILE A 149 -2.99 -6.32 -5.58
C ILE A 149 -3.63 -7.44 -4.77
N GLU A 150 -3.83 -8.59 -5.39
CA GLU A 150 -4.58 -9.71 -4.85
C GLU A 150 -3.99 -11.05 -5.26
N PHE A 151 -4.48 -12.11 -4.67
CA PHE A 151 -4.12 -13.48 -5.01
C PHE A 151 -5.35 -14.28 -5.48
N PRO A 152 -5.16 -15.27 -6.37
CA PRO A 152 -6.24 -16.15 -6.79
C PRO A 152 -6.75 -17.00 -5.62
N PRO A 153 -8.00 -17.49 -5.66
CA PRO A 153 -8.54 -18.35 -4.62
C PRO A 153 -7.61 -19.52 -4.30
N ARG A 154 -7.36 -19.74 -3.01
CA ARG A 154 -6.48 -20.82 -2.52
C ARG A 154 -7.30 -21.91 -1.85
N SER A 155 -7.07 -23.16 -2.24
CA SER A 155 -7.68 -24.31 -1.58
C SER A 155 -7.18 -24.46 -0.13
N GLY A 156 -8.06 -24.92 0.76
CA GLY A 156 -7.73 -25.17 2.17
C GLY A 156 -7.79 -23.92 3.07
N LEU A 157 -8.18 -22.77 2.53
CA LEU A 157 -8.52 -21.59 3.32
C LEU A 157 -10.03 -21.47 3.45
N GLU A 158 -10.52 -21.14 4.66
CA GLU A 158 -11.93 -20.89 4.88
C GLU A 158 -12.39 -19.65 4.10
N PRO A 159 -13.61 -19.68 3.51
CA PRO A 159 -14.19 -18.51 2.88
C PRO A 159 -14.29 -17.33 3.84
N VAL A 160 -14.12 -16.12 3.31
CA VAL A 160 -14.29 -14.91 4.12
C VAL A 160 -15.77 -14.70 4.41
N GLU A 161 -16.11 -14.57 5.69
CA GLU A 161 -17.48 -14.39 6.15
C GLU A 161 -18.13 -13.13 5.56
N GLY A 162 -19.37 -13.24 5.13
CA GLY A 162 -20.16 -12.13 4.56
C GLY A 162 -19.80 -11.74 3.13
N VAL A 163 -18.74 -12.31 2.54
CA VAL A 163 -18.36 -12.07 1.14
C VAL A 163 -19.24 -12.90 0.21
N PRO A 164 -19.74 -12.32 -0.90
CA PRO A 164 -20.54 -13.07 -1.88
C PRO A 164 -19.83 -14.33 -2.39
N ALA A 165 -20.51 -15.47 -2.38
CA ALA A 165 -19.92 -16.78 -2.68
C ALA A 165 -19.31 -16.89 -4.10
N ASN A 166 -19.80 -16.10 -5.06
CA ASN A 166 -19.29 -16.06 -6.41
C ASN A 166 -17.94 -15.35 -6.58
N ARG A 167 -17.38 -14.78 -5.49
CA ARG A 167 -16.09 -14.07 -5.52
C ARG A 167 -14.87 -14.94 -5.19
N GLY A 168 -15.03 -16.25 -5.00
CA GLY A 168 -13.92 -17.22 -4.88
C GLY A 168 -13.57 -17.66 -3.46
N GLY A 169 -14.26 -17.15 -2.43
CA GLY A 169 -14.11 -17.59 -1.04
C GLY A 169 -12.96 -16.90 -0.31
N HIS A 170 -11.71 -17.40 -0.38
CA HIS A 170 -10.54 -16.74 0.19
C HIS A 170 -9.50 -16.49 -0.91
N GLY A 171 -9.24 -15.24 -1.16
CA GLY A 171 -8.66 -14.76 -2.41
C GLY A 171 -9.77 -14.46 -3.44
N ILE A 172 -9.42 -13.88 -4.58
CA ILE A 172 -10.38 -13.48 -5.60
C ILE A 172 -9.82 -13.72 -7.02
N PRO A 173 -10.62 -14.28 -7.97
CA PRO A 173 -10.17 -14.38 -9.35
C PRO A 173 -9.95 -13.01 -9.97
N GLN A 174 -8.84 -12.80 -10.67
CA GLN A 174 -8.51 -11.55 -11.36
C GLN A 174 -9.65 -11.08 -12.28
N LYS A 175 -10.34 -12.04 -12.96
CA LYS A 175 -11.49 -11.75 -13.81
C LYS A 175 -12.61 -11.02 -13.06
N ILE A 176 -12.92 -11.43 -11.84
CA ILE A 176 -13.98 -10.81 -11.02
C ILE A 176 -13.59 -9.36 -10.66
N VAL A 177 -12.34 -9.12 -10.25
CA VAL A 177 -11.84 -7.76 -10.00
C VAL A 177 -12.01 -6.86 -11.22
N ILE A 178 -11.68 -7.38 -12.41
CA ILE A 178 -11.81 -6.63 -13.67
C ILE A 178 -13.27 -6.33 -13.98
N GLU A 179 -14.16 -7.33 -13.85
CA GLU A 179 -15.60 -7.18 -14.12
C GLU A 179 -16.27 -6.18 -13.17
N GLU A 180 -16.00 -6.27 -11.86
CA GLU A 180 -16.57 -5.39 -10.84
C GLU A 180 -16.15 -3.93 -11.07
N LEU A 181 -14.86 -3.66 -11.20
CA LEU A 181 -14.34 -2.30 -11.32
C LEU A 181 -14.60 -1.66 -12.70
N THR A 182 -14.66 -2.44 -13.76
CA THR A 182 -15.10 -1.91 -15.07
C THR A 182 -16.60 -1.60 -15.06
N SER A 183 -17.41 -2.40 -14.37
CA SER A 183 -18.84 -2.11 -14.17
C SER A 183 -19.07 -0.86 -13.32
N ALA A 184 -18.15 -0.55 -12.40
CA ALA A 184 -18.16 0.69 -11.63
C ALA A 184 -17.73 1.94 -12.43
N GLY A 185 -17.26 1.77 -13.68
CA GLY A 185 -16.90 2.86 -14.60
C GLY A 185 -15.41 3.12 -14.75
N LEU A 186 -14.54 2.27 -14.20
CA LEU A 186 -13.09 2.39 -14.39
C LEU A 186 -12.64 1.69 -15.69
N GLN A 187 -11.61 2.23 -16.31
CA GLN A 187 -10.98 1.63 -17.47
C GLN A 187 -9.81 0.76 -17.05
N LEU A 188 -9.82 -0.53 -17.38
CA LEU A 188 -8.66 -1.41 -17.24
C LEU A 188 -7.50 -0.89 -18.10
N THR A 189 -6.32 -0.74 -17.50
CA THR A 189 -5.10 -0.27 -18.22
C THR A 189 -4.02 -1.34 -18.28
N LYS A 190 -3.88 -2.17 -17.23
CA LYS A 190 -2.82 -3.18 -17.17
C LYS A 190 -3.16 -4.33 -16.22
N THR A 191 -2.64 -5.51 -16.54
CA THR A 191 -2.61 -6.68 -15.65
C THR A 191 -1.17 -7.20 -15.54
N LEU A 192 -0.78 -7.59 -14.33
CA LEU A 192 0.55 -8.13 -13.99
C LEU A 192 0.34 -9.39 -13.16
N ASN A 193 0.90 -10.51 -13.61
CA ASN A 193 0.78 -11.82 -12.95
C ASN A 193 2.11 -12.26 -12.27
N ASP A 194 3.07 -11.35 -12.21
CA ASP A 194 4.40 -11.53 -11.65
C ASP A 194 4.61 -10.71 -10.36
N TRP A 195 3.53 -10.46 -9.61
CA TRP A 195 3.62 -9.74 -8.35
C TRP A 195 4.21 -10.65 -7.25
N PRO A 196 4.96 -10.09 -6.26
CA PRO A 196 5.54 -10.89 -5.18
C PRO A 196 4.53 -11.78 -4.45
N ALA A 197 4.96 -12.94 -3.99
CA ALA A 197 4.19 -13.92 -3.24
C ALA A 197 2.99 -14.53 -4.01
N ASP A 198 3.16 -14.73 -5.33
CA ASP A 198 2.16 -15.29 -6.25
C ASP A 198 0.86 -14.46 -6.32
N ASP A 199 0.97 -13.16 -6.01
CA ASP A 199 -0.11 -12.22 -6.20
C ASP A 199 -0.16 -11.73 -7.66
N TYR A 200 -1.26 -11.14 -8.03
CA TYR A 200 -1.39 -10.36 -9.27
C TYR A 200 -1.66 -8.89 -8.96
N CYS A 201 -1.43 -8.02 -9.92
CA CYS A 201 -1.79 -6.60 -9.82
C CYS A 201 -2.61 -6.19 -11.05
N VAL A 202 -3.73 -5.50 -10.83
CA VAL A 202 -4.60 -4.96 -11.87
C VAL A 202 -4.67 -3.46 -11.71
N LEU A 203 -4.40 -2.72 -12.80
CA LEU A 203 -4.41 -1.26 -12.82
C LEU A 203 -5.60 -0.74 -13.62
N PHE A 204 -6.23 0.28 -13.09
CA PHE A 204 -7.37 0.97 -13.69
C PHE A 204 -7.13 2.49 -13.72
N LEU A 205 -7.88 3.16 -14.60
CA LEU A 205 -7.90 4.61 -14.77
C LEU A 205 -9.35 5.12 -14.65
N LYS A 206 -9.57 6.20 -13.90
CA LYS A 206 -10.80 6.99 -13.94
C LYS A 206 -10.70 8.01 -15.07
N LYS A 207 -11.63 7.97 -16.02
CA LYS A 207 -11.73 8.99 -17.09
C LYS A 207 -12.28 10.31 -16.59
#